data_5f093ed7a56911189ee88953f90c5a43
#
_entry.id   5f093ed7a56911189ee88953f90c5a43
#
_cell.length_a   1.000
_cell.length_b   1.000
_cell.length_c   1.000
_cell.angle_alpha   90.00
_cell.angle_beta   90.00
_cell.angle_gamma   90.00
#
_symmetry.space_group_name_H-M   'P 1'
#
loop_
_entity.id
_entity.type
_entity.pdbx_description
1 polymer ?
#
loop_
_entity_poly.entity_id
_entity_poly.type
_entity_poly.pdbx_seq_one_letter_code
_entity_poly.pdbx_strand_id
1 'polypeptide(L)'
;MIKKKNISLFFKLLILSHLFVWTLVPYISNTNLPLDVIEALAWGSNLDWGFEKHPPLSAFFPEVFYQIFGRQDWAYYFLSQAFIIFSFFIVYKLAKEFLKNEVHAILSVFLLEGIYFYNFTTPEFNVNVCQLPFWALCVYYSWKLFEKQSITFKDCFWLGVFAAIGFL
;
A
#
# COMPACT_ATOMS: atom_id res chain seq x y z
N MET A 1 19.27 21.24 -16.71
CA MET A 1 18.06 21.33 -15.85
C MET A 1 17.01 20.36 -16.37
N ILE A 2 16.65 19.32 -15.62
CA ILE A 2 15.66 18.31 -16.06
C ILE A 2 14.30 18.99 -16.08
N LYS A 3 13.54 18.86 -17.19
CA LYS A 3 12.21 19.47 -17.30
C LYS A 3 11.26 18.79 -16.32
N LYS A 4 10.43 19.57 -15.59
CA LYS A 4 9.42 19.06 -14.63
C LYS A 4 8.53 17.96 -15.20
N LYS A 5 8.18 18.03 -16.50
CA LYS A 5 7.42 17.01 -17.23
C LYS A 5 8.14 15.65 -17.24
N ASN A 6 9.47 15.63 -17.37
CA ASN A 6 10.26 14.40 -17.42
C ASN A 6 10.35 13.74 -16.03
N ILE A 7 10.39 14.54 -14.97
CA ILE A 7 10.41 14.06 -13.58
C ILE A 7 9.08 13.37 -13.25
N SER A 8 7.95 13.99 -13.59
CA SER A 8 6.63 13.39 -13.39
C SER A 8 6.44 12.12 -14.21
N LEU A 9 6.96 12.07 -15.43
CA LEU A 9 6.93 10.86 -16.26
C LEU A 9 7.76 9.74 -15.66
N PHE A 10 8.97 10.05 -15.17
CA PHE A 10 9.83 9.07 -14.51
C PHE A 10 9.13 8.45 -13.28
N PHE A 11 8.51 9.26 -12.44
CA PHE A 11 7.77 8.74 -11.29
C PHE A 11 6.61 7.82 -11.69
N LYS A 12 5.84 8.18 -12.71
CA LYS A 12 4.76 7.33 -13.24
C LYS A 12 5.29 6.00 -13.77
N LEU A 13 6.40 6.04 -14.52
CA LEU A 13 7.03 4.83 -15.05
C LEU A 13 7.55 3.93 -13.91
N LEU A 14 8.16 4.49 -12.87
CA LEU A 14 8.59 3.76 -11.69
C LEU A 14 7.42 2.99 -11.06
N ILE A 15 6.33 3.70 -10.76
CA ILE A 15 5.12 3.12 -10.15
C ILE A 15 4.49 2.05 -11.04
N LEU A 16 4.36 2.31 -12.34
CA LEU A 16 3.76 1.35 -13.27
C LEU A 16 4.65 0.12 -13.48
N SER A 17 5.97 0.30 -13.54
CA SER A 17 6.88 -0.84 -13.65
C SER A 17 6.87 -1.71 -12.39
N HIS A 18 6.84 -1.11 -11.21
CA HIS A 18 6.68 -1.84 -9.96
C HIS A 18 5.40 -2.68 -9.97
N LEU A 19 4.25 -2.03 -10.24
CA LEU A 19 2.96 -2.71 -10.32
C LEU A 19 3.00 -3.90 -11.29
N PHE A 20 3.50 -3.67 -12.50
CA PHE A 20 3.52 -4.68 -13.55
C PHE A 20 4.46 -5.84 -13.20
N VAL A 21 5.68 -5.56 -12.80
CA VAL A 21 6.70 -6.58 -12.50
C VAL A 21 6.25 -7.44 -11.31
N TRP A 22 5.88 -6.81 -10.20
CA TRP A 22 5.53 -7.54 -8.97
C TRP A 22 4.10 -8.12 -8.95
N THR A 23 3.29 -7.83 -9.96
CA THR A 23 2.05 -8.58 -10.22
C THR A 23 2.33 -9.76 -11.16
N LEU A 24 3.03 -9.53 -12.26
CA LEU A 24 3.17 -10.51 -13.33
C LEU A 24 4.21 -11.60 -13.01
N VAL A 25 5.36 -11.20 -12.45
CA VAL A 25 6.44 -12.17 -12.15
C VAL A 25 5.97 -13.26 -11.18
N PRO A 26 5.41 -12.94 -10.00
CA PRO A 26 4.90 -13.99 -9.10
C PRO A 26 3.74 -14.78 -9.70
N TYR A 27 2.86 -14.14 -10.47
CA TYR A 27 1.78 -14.84 -11.18
C TYR A 27 2.27 -15.90 -12.14
N ILE A 28 3.38 -15.64 -12.86
CA ILE A 28 3.94 -16.61 -13.83
C ILE A 28 4.83 -17.66 -13.15
N SER A 29 5.55 -17.26 -12.08
CA SER A 29 6.55 -18.14 -11.44
C SER A 29 5.97 -19.07 -10.37
N ASN A 30 4.89 -18.67 -9.72
CA ASN A 30 4.30 -19.44 -8.65
C ASN A 30 3.22 -20.38 -9.20
N THR A 31 3.18 -21.61 -8.66
CA THR A 31 2.16 -22.61 -9.00
C THR A 31 0.92 -22.50 -8.12
N ASN A 32 1.04 -21.84 -6.96
CA ASN A 32 -0.03 -21.64 -5.99
C ASN A 32 0.05 -20.22 -5.42
N LEU A 33 -1.07 -19.74 -4.90
CA LEU A 33 -1.09 -18.52 -4.10
C LEU A 33 -0.25 -18.67 -2.82
N PRO A 34 0.36 -17.59 -2.32
CA PRO A 34 1.02 -17.57 -1.02
C PRO A 34 0.06 -17.95 0.12
N LEU A 35 0.61 -18.51 1.20
CA LEU A 35 -0.17 -19.07 2.29
C LEU A 35 -1.10 -18.04 2.95
N ASP A 36 -0.60 -16.86 3.26
CA ASP A 36 -1.40 -15.80 3.91
C ASP A 36 -2.59 -15.36 3.03
N VAL A 37 -2.44 -15.39 1.70
CA VAL A 37 -3.54 -15.08 0.77
C VAL A 37 -4.62 -16.18 0.80
N ILE A 38 -4.22 -17.44 0.87
CA ILE A 38 -5.15 -18.59 0.97
C ILE A 38 -5.90 -18.51 2.31
N GLU A 39 -5.21 -18.26 3.41
CA GLU A 39 -5.82 -18.07 4.73
C GLU A 39 -6.80 -16.89 4.72
N ALA A 40 -6.39 -15.74 4.15
CA ALA A 40 -7.23 -14.56 4.04
C ALA A 40 -8.52 -14.80 3.25
N LEU A 41 -8.45 -15.56 2.16
CA LEU A 41 -9.62 -15.96 1.38
C LEU A 41 -10.55 -16.91 2.16
N ALA A 42 -9.97 -17.86 2.91
CA ALA A 42 -10.75 -18.76 3.75
C ALA A 42 -11.50 -18.00 4.85
N TRP A 43 -10.88 -17.01 5.48
CA TRP A 43 -11.52 -16.17 6.48
C TRP A 43 -12.52 -15.18 5.86
N GLY A 44 -12.15 -14.55 4.76
CA GLY A 44 -12.98 -13.56 4.08
C GLY A 44 -14.34 -14.10 3.64
N SER A 45 -14.41 -15.40 3.32
CA SER A 45 -15.67 -16.04 2.92
C SER A 45 -16.79 -15.97 3.98
N ASN A 46 -16.42 -15.82 5.26
CA ASN A 46 -17.36 -15.68 6.37
C ASN A 46 -17.67 -14.21 6.75
N LEU A 47 -16.84 -13.26 6.34
CA LEU A 47 -16.95 -11.83 6.66
C LEU A 47 -17.08 -11.53 8.17
N ASP A 48 -16.41 -12.30 9.01
CA ASP A 48 -16.41 -12.10 10.45
C ASP A 48 -15.55 -10.88 10.85
N TRP A 49 -15.95 -10.19 11.90
CA TRP A 49 -15.26 -8.99 12.41
C TRP A 49 -14.00 -9.28 13.23
N GLY A 50 -13.57 -10.52 13.30
CA GLY A 50 -12.33 -10.91 13.94
C GLY A 50 -11.97 -12.35 13.64
N PHE A 51 -10.69 -12.60 13.45
CA PHE A 51 -10.10 -13.91 13.21
C PHE A 51 -9.04 -14.19 14.27
N GLU A 52 -8.71 -15.45 14.52
CA GLU A 52 -7.75 -15.84 15.57
C GLU A 52 -6.37 -15.20 15.42
N LYS A 53 -5.93 -14.98 14.18
CA LYS A 53 -4.59 -14.48 13.86
C LYS A 53 -4.54 -12.98 13.54
N HIS A 54 -5.54 -12.48 12.80
CA HIS A 54 -5.42 -11.22 12.10
C HIS A 54 -6.70 -10.37 12.18
N PRO A 55 -6.56 -9.05 12.11
CA PRO A 55 -7.69 -8.14 11.98
C PRO A 55 -8.43 -8.36 10.65
N PRO A 56 -9.74 -8.01 10.59
CA PRO A 56 -10.65 -8.44 9.53
C PRO A 56 -10.35 -7.85 8.15
N LEU A 57 -9.79 -6.65 8.05
CA LEU A 57 -9.56 -6.00 6.75
C LEU A 57 -8.62 -6.79 5.84
N SER A 58 -7.62 -7.46 6.41
CA SER A 58 -6.69 -8.30 5.64
C SER A 58 -7.38 -9.50 4.97
N ALA A 59 -8.57 -9.88 5.44
CA ALA A 59 -9.39 -10.91 4.82
C ALA A 59 -10.49 -10.32 3.92
N PHE A 60 -11.03 -9.16 4.26
CA PHE A 60 -12.10 -8.53 3.47
C PHE A 60 -11.64 -8.06 2.10
N PHE A 61 -10.44 -7.53 1.96
CA PHE A 61 -9.93 -7.10 0.66
C PHE A 61 -9.74 -8.25 -0.33
N PRO A 62 -9.11 -9.40 0.02
CA PRO A 62 -9.08 -10.57 -0.84
C PRO A 62 -10.47 -11.10 -1.20
N GLU A 63 -11.42 -11.12 -0.26
CA GLU A 63 -12.80 -11.53 -0.54
C GLU A 63 -13.49 -10.62 -1.56
N VAL A 64 -13.38 -9.30 -1.41
CA VAL A 64 -13.91 -8.35 -2.40
C VAL A 64 -13.30 -8.60 -3.79
N PHE A 65 -12.00 -8.86 -3.85
CA PHE A 65 -11.32 -9.19 -5.12
C PHE A 65 -11.79 -10.53 -5.68
N TYR A 66 -12.05 -11.53 -4.83
CA TYR A 66 -12.64 -12.79 -5.24
C TYR A 66 -14.04 -12.60 -5.85
N GLN A 67 -14.88 -11.78 -5.24
CA GLN A 67 -16.22 -11.49 -5.75
C GLN A 67 -16.20 -10.75 -7.11
N ILE A 68 -15.17 -9.95 -7.38
CA ILE A 68 -15.04 -9.20 -8.64
C ILE A 68 -14.37 -10.03 -9.74
N PHE A 69 -13.26 -10.70 -9.41
CA PHE A 69 -12.38 -11.35 -10.38
C PHE A 69 -12.45 -12.89 -10.35
N GLY A 70 -13.13 -13.47 -9.35
CA GLY A 70 -13.19 -14.90 -9.15
C GLY A 70 -11.83 -15.50 -8.77
N ARG A 71 -11.58 -16.73 -9.20
CA ARG A 71 -10.37 -17.51 -8.89
C ARG A 71 -9.19 -17.12 -9.79
N GLN A 72 -8.88 -15.86 -9.87
CA GLN A 72 -7.78 -15.36 -10.70
C GLN A 72 -6.58 -14.94 -9.82
N ASP A 73 -5.53 -15.74 -9.81
CA ASP A 73 -4.36 -15.53 -8.93
C ASP A 73 -3.69 -14.19 -9.14
N TRP A 74 -3.63 -13.68 -10.37
CA TRP A 74 -3.09 -12.36 -10.68
C TRP A 74 -3.78 -11.22 -9.92
N ALA A 75 -5.07 -11.38 -9.60
CA ALA A 75 -5.84 -10.35 -8.93
C ALA A 75 -5.35 -10.10 -7.50
N TYR A 76 -4.90 -11.14 -6.81
CA TYR A 76 -4.39 -11.04 -5.44
C TYR A 76 -2.98 -10.45 -5.40
N TYR A 77 -2.13 -10.79 -6.37
CA TYR A 77 -0.84 -10.10 -6.54
C TYR A 77 -1.05 -8.62 -6.88
N PHE A 78 -1.98 -8.30 -7.77
CA PHE A 78 -2.34 -6.93 -8.09
C PHE A 78 -2.88 -6.16 -6.87
N LEU A 79 -3.76 -6.78 -6.07
CA LEU A 79 -4.26 -6.20 -4.81
C LEU A 79 -3.09 -5.79 -3.90
N SER A 80 -2.16 -6.70 -3.68
CA SER A 80 -0.99 -6.45 -2.85
C SER A 80 -0.18 -5.26 -3.37
N GLN A 81 0.13 -5.25 -4.66
CA GLN A 81 0.90 -4.18 -5.27
C GLN A 81 0.16 -2.83 -5.30
N ALA A 82 -1.16 -2.83 -5.38
CA ALA A 82 -1.96 -1.62 -5.27
C ALA A 82 -1.79 -0.95 -3.89
N PHE A 83 -1.72 -1.72 -2.80
CA PHE A 83 -1.46 -1.24 -1.45
C PHE A 83 -0.02 -0.69 -1.31
N ILE A 84 0.96 -1.35 -1.90
CA ILE A 84 2.35 -0.88 -1.93
C ILE A 84 2.45 0.46 -2.67
N ILE A 85 1.87 0.56 -3.85
CA ILE A 85 1.87 1.79 -4.66
C ILE A 85 1.17 2.93 -3.93
N PHE A 86 0.07 2.65 -3.25
CA PHE A 86 -0.61 3.66 -2.45
C PHE A 86 0.31 4.17 -1.32
N SER A 87 1.04 3.27 -0.66
CA SER A 87 2.05 3.64 0.33
C SER A 87 3.17 4.48 -0.27
N PHE A 88 3.70 4.10 -1.43
CA PHE A 88 4.72 4.86 -2.14
C PHE A 88 4.26 6.28 -2.49
N PHE A 89 3.00 6.43 -2.89
CA PHE A 89 2.42 7.73 -3.16
C PHE A 89 2.33 8.62 -1.91
N ILE A 90 2.01 8.03 -0.76
CA ILE A 90 1.98 8.76 0.52
C ILE A 90 3.40 9.16 0.94
N VAL A 91 4.37 8.25 0.81
CA VAL A 91 5.79 8.53 1.08
C VAL A 91 6.30 9.66 0.17
N TYR A 92 5.96 9.62 -1.12
CA TYR A 92 6.28 10.71 -2.04
C TYR A 92 5.71 12.07 -1.58
N LYS A 93 4.43 12.09 -1.17
CA LYS A 93 3.81 13.31 -0.63
C LYS A 93 4.51 13.80 0.62
N LEU A 94 4.81 12.91 1.57
CA LEU A 94 5.52 13.25 2.79
C LEU A 94 6.94 13.77 2.49
N ALA A 95 7.67 13.09 1.62
CA ALA A 95 9.01 13.50 1.22
C ALA A 95 9.04 14.91 0.59
N LYS A 96 8.00 15.29 -0.16
CA LYS A 96 7.88 16.64 -0.71
C LYS A 96 7.74 17.74 0.36
N GLU A 97 7.13 17.45 1.49
CA GLU A 97 7.04 18.40 2.60
C GLU A 97 8.44 18.72 3.19
N PHE A 98 9.26 17.70 3.36
CA PHE A 98 10.60 17.84 3.95
C PHE A 98 11.65 18.33 2.97
N LEU A 99 11.68 17.76 1.77
CA LEU A 99 12.81 17.93 0.86
C LEU A 99 12.65 19.11 -0.10
N LYS A 100 11.44 19.66 -0.24
CA LYS A 100 11.11 20.79 -1.13
C LYS A 100 11.62 20.65 -2.58
N ASN A 101 12.10 19.47 -2.93
CA ASN A 101 12.67 19.12 -4.24
C ASN A 101 12.02 17.84 -4.74
N GLU A 102 11.39 17.93 -5.93
CA GLU A 102 10.64 16.83 -6.51
C GLU A 102 11.53 15.63 -6.88
N VAL A 103 12.76 15.87 -7.30
CA VAL A 103 13.71 14.80 -7.61
C VAL A 103 14.08 14.02 -6.34
N HIS A 104 14.37 14.70 -5.25
CA HIS A 104 14.70 14.07 -3.99
C HIS A 104 13.51 13.29 -3.41
N ALA A 105 12.29 13.81 -3.57
CA ALA A 105 11.09 13.10 -3.15
C ALA A 105 10.87 11.79 -3.95
N ILE A 106 11.14 11.80 -5.25
CA ILE A 106 11.10 10.58 -6.08
C ILE A 106 12.23 9.62 -5.70
N LEU A 107 13.43 10.13 -5.44
CA LEU A 107 14.54 9.29 -4.96
C LEU A 107 14.22 8.60 -3.64
N SER A 108 13.48 9.26 -2.73
CA SER A 108 13.03 8.64 -1.48
C SER A 108 12.14 7.41 -1.73
N VAL A 109 11.25 7.48 -2.73
CA VAL A 109 10.43 6.33 -3.13
C VAL A 109 11.28 5.28 -3.85
N PHE A 110 12.20 5.72 -4.73
CA PHE A 110 13.08 4.80 -5.43
C PHE A 110 13.99 4.00 -4.48
N LEU A 111 14.40 4.57 -3.35
CA LEU A 111 15.16 3.85 -2.34
C LEU A 111 14.36 2.71 -1.67
N LEU A 112 13.03 2.79 -1.65
CA LEU A 112 12.17 1.70 -1.14
C LEU A 112 12.30 0.46 -2.03
N GLU A 113 12.53 0.64 -3.34
CA GLU A 113 12.81 -0.46 -4.26
C GLU A 113 14.09 -1.25 -3.91
N GLY A 114 15.02 -0.65 -3.18
CA GLY A 114 16.20 -1.33 -2.65
C GLY A 114 15.96 -2.17 -1.39
N ILE A 115 14.75 -2.10 -0.81
CA ILE A 115 14.40 -2.80 0.41
C ILE A 115 13.68 -4.10 0.06
N TYR A 116 14.23 -5.24 0.49
CA TYR A 116 13.71 -6.59 0.23
C TYR A 116 12.21 -6.73 0.50
N PHE A 117 11.71 -6.11 1.57
CA PHE A 117 10.30 -6.17 1.93
C PHE A 117 9.39 -5.68 0.80
N TYR A 118 9.68 -4.53 0.17
CA TYR A 118 8.82 -3.94 -0.85
C TYR A 118 8.80 -4.66 -2.20
N ASN A 119 9.67 -5.65 -2.37
CA ASN A 119 9.82 -6.41 -3.60
C ASN A 119 9.41 -7.87 -3.40
N PHE A 120 10.27 -8.62 -2.71
CA PHE A 120 10.15 -10.08 -2.63
C PHE A 120 9.11 -10.56 -1.60
N THR A 121 8.81 -9.76 -0.57
CA THR A 121 7.83 -10.13 0.45
C THR A 121 6.41 -9.70 0.06
N THR A 122 6.26 -8.55 -0.59
CA THR A 122 4.96 -7.95 -0.87
C THR A 122 4.10 -8.58 -1.96
N PRO A 123 4.55 -9.52 -2.81
CA PRO A 123 3.60 -10.32 -3.60
C PRO A 123 2.59 -11.08 -2.73
N GLU A 124 2.95 -11.46 -1.52
CA GLU A 124 2.03 -12.04 -0.55
C GLU A 124 1.19 -10.96 0.14
N PHE A 125 -0.09 -10.86 -0.21
CA PHE A 125 -1.00 -9.97 0.49
C PHE A 125 -1.29 -10.53 1.89
N ASN A 126 -0.92 -9.79 2.90
CA ASN A 126 -1.12 -10.13 4.30
C ASN A 126 -1.44 -8.89 5.14
N VAL A 127 -1.61 -9.07 6.45
CA VAL A 127 -1.93 -7.97 7.37
C VAL A 127 -0.93 -6.82 7.31
N ASN A 128 0.38 -7.11 7.16
CA ASN A 128 1.41 -6.07 7.12
C ASN A 128 1.27 -5.21 5.85
N VAL A 129 1.03 -5.84 4.69
CA VAL A 129 0.78 -5.14 3.43
C VAL A 129 -0.52 -4.35 3.49
N CYS A 130 -1.58 -4.95 4.06
CA CYS A 130 -2.87 -4.30 4.24
C CYS A 130 -2.77 -3.02 5.09
N GLN A 131 -2.04 -3.06 6.18
CA GLN A 131 -1.90 -1.93 7.11
C GLN A 131 -0.97 -0.82 6.60
N LEU A 132 -0.03 -1.14 5.71
CA LEU A 132 1.05 -0.26 5.32
C LEU A 132 0.60 1.14 4.86
N PRO A 133 -0.38 1.30 3.94
CA PRO A 133 -0.82 2.62 3.51
C PRO A 133 -1.52 3.41 4.63
N PHE A 134 -2.20 2.75 5.55
CA PHE A 134 -2.90 3.41 6.65
C PHE A 134 -1.91 3.95 7.68
N TRP A 135 -0.85 3.20 8.01
CA TRP A 135 0.24 3.70 8.84
C TRP A 135 1.01 4.83 8.17
N ALA A 136 1.25 4.75 6.86
CA ALA A 136 1.84 5.84 6.10
C ALA A 136 0.96 7.10 6.14
N LEU A 137 -0.38 6.96 6.04
CA LEU A 137 -1.33 8.05 6.21
C LEU A 137 -1.29 8.64 7.63
N CYS A 138 -1.23 7.79 8.65
CA CYS A 138 -1.10 8.26 10.04
C CYS A 138 0.14 9.14 10.22
N VAL A 139 1.29 8.72 9.70
CA VAL A 139 2.53 9.52 9.75
C VAL A 139 2.37 10.83 8.97
N TYR A 140 1.82 10.79 7.75
CA TYR A 140 1.60 11.97 6.92
C TYR A 140 0.66 12.98 7.59
N TYR A 141 -0.48 12.52 8.12
CA TYR A 141 -1.44 13.40 8.78
C TYR A 141 -0.94 13.91 10.13
N SER A 142 -0.19 13.11 10.89
CA SER A 142 0.47 13.57 12.13
C SER A 142 1.45 14.70 11.84
N TRP A 143 2.24 14.56 10.76
CA TRP A 143 3.12 15.63 10.31
C TRP A 143 2.34 16.89 9.92
N LYS A 144 1.26 16.74 9.16
CA LYS A 144 0.41 17.87 8.77
C LYS A 144 -0.23 18.57 9.97
N LEU A 145 -0.60 17.85 11.01
CA LEU A 145 -1.09 18.42 12.26
C LEU A 145 0.00 19.18 13.02
N PHE A 146 1.20 18.61 13.06
CA PHE A 146 2.34 19.24 13.72
C PHE A 146 2.72 20.60 13.10
N GLU A 147 2.61 20.74 11.77
CA GLU A 147 2.89 22.01 11.07
C GLU A 147 1.79 23.06 11.22
N LYS A 148 0.59 22.71 11.65
CA LYS A 148 -0.53 23.64 11.78
C LYS A 148 -0.43 24.49 13.04
N GLN A 149 -0.69 25.78 12.89
CA GLN A 149 -0.82 26.70 14.04
C GLN A 149 -2.14 26.51 14.80
N SER A 150 -3.20 26.07 14.12
CA SER A 150 -4.50 25.77 14.73
C SER A 150 -5.03 24.44 14.23
N ILE A 151 -5.31 23.54 15.15
CA ILE A 151 -5.83 22.21 14.87
C ILE A 151 -7.36 22.26 14.98
N THR A 152 -8.07 21.72 13.98
CA THR A 152 -9.51 21.61 13.97
C THR A 152 -9.94 20.17 14.27
N PHE A 153 -11.19 19.98 14.71
CA PHE A 153 -11.78 18.64 14.90
C PHE A 153 -11.68 17.78 13.64
N LYS A 154 -11.88 18.36 12.46
CA LYS A 154 -11.77 17.65 11.17
C LYS A 154 -10.38 17.07 10.93
N ASP A 155 -9.35 17.76 11.36
CA ASP A 155 -7.96 17.28 11.21
C ASP A 155 -7.70 16.04 12.07
N CYS A 156 -8.12 16.10 13.34
CA CYS A 156 -8.02 14.96 14.26
C CYS A 156 -8.92 13.79 13.82
N PHE A 157 -10.09 14.08 13.29
CA PHE A 157 -11.03 13.05 12.80
C PHE A 157 -10.41 12.18 11.72
N TRP A 158 -9.78 12.76 10.70
CA TRP A 158 -9.14 11.98 9.64
C TRP A 158 -7.96 11.16 10.14
N LEU A 159 -7.13 11.72 11.02
CA LEU A 159 -6.06 10.93 11.65
C LEU A 159 -6.63 9.74 12.44
N GLY A 160 -7.70 9.96 13.20
CA GLY A 160 -8.40 8.89 13.92
C GLY A 160 -8.99 7.82 13.00
N VAL A 161 -9.59 8.22 11.88
CA VAL A 161 -10.12 7.28 10.87
C VAL A 161 -9.01 6.40 10.29
N PHE A 162 -7.88 6.98 9.88
CA PHE A 162 -6.78 6.18 9.32
C PHE A 162 -6.13 5.28 10.36
N ALA A 163 -6.00 5.75 11.60
CA ALA A 163 -5.51 4.91 12.70
C ALA A 163 -6.48 3.74 12.97
N ALA A 164 -7.79 4.01 13.05
CA ALA A 164 -8.79 2.97 13.25
C ALA A 164 -8.76 1.91 12.13
N ILE A 165 -8.69 2.34 10.87
CA ILE A 165 -8.57 1.41 9.73
C ILE A 165 -7.24 0.63 9.80
N GLY A 166 -6.15 1.25 10.24
CA GLY A 166 -4.86 0.58 10.40
C GLY A 166 -4.84 -0.50 11.50
N PHE A 167 -5.79 -0.46 12.44
CA PHE A 167 -5.98 -1.50 13.47
C PHE A 167 -6.98 -2.59 13.06
N LEU A 168 -7.81 -2.34 12.06
CA LEU A 168 -8.74 -3.33 11.48
C LEU A 168 -8.06 -4.21 10.43
#